data_f45e57a18f0ac49a35db335b337289ea
#
_entry.id   f45e57a18f0ac49a35db335b337289ea
#
_cell.length_a   1.000
_cell.length_b   1.000
_cell.length_c   1.000
_cell.angle_alpha   90.00
_cell.angle_beta   90.00
_cell.angle_gamma   90.00
#
_symmetry.space_group_name_H-M   'P 1'
#
loop_
_entity.id
_entity.type
_entity.pdbx_description
1 polymer ?
#
loop_
_entity_poly.entity_id
_entity_poly.type
_entity_poly.pdbx_seq_one_letter_code
_entity_poly.pdbx_strand_id
1 'polypeptide(L)'
;MAPAAITPPAIEVKSLDSLKAPKSLVDSSNIGTKRKIICFSDFDGTIFMQDTGHILFNSFGCGNERRQILDEQIHSGERSFRDVSEEMWGSLSVPFDDGFEVMKGALDIDRDFQTFHKFCINNKIPFNVISAGLKPVLRRVLDHFLGEEDSKHIDIVANDAIIPTDGTSSWKPVWLHDTELGHDKAKSINDFKDSARLESEDGTIPMIVFIGDGVSDLPAAREADVLFARRGLRLEEYCIENKLPYIPFDTFADIQKEVIKIAKVDDEKTKGKGLPANFNPRANMWRRASSKTAVPVFAAMTPRDEKMFVWPEIFTQLKTPLDGPPLEALEEQNPPIAAPAA
;
A
#
# COMPACT_ATOMS: atom_id res chain seq x y z
N MET A 1 49.34 7.82 -20.66
CA MET A 1 48.78 6.81 -19.79
C MET A 1 47.31 7.18 -19.56
N ALA A 2 46.39 6.44 -20.14
CA ALA A 2 44.95 6.66 -19.93
C ALA A 2 44.54 6.06 -18.57
N PRO A 3 43.64 6.70 -17.81
CA PRO A 3 43.17 6.14 -16.56
C PRO A 3 42.31 4.92 -16.83
N ALA A 4 42.50 3.88 -16.02
CA ALA A 4 41.71 2.63 -16.08
C ALA A 4 40.25 2.91 -15.74
N ALA A 5 39.36 2.43 -16.59
CA ALA A 5 37.94 2.45 -16.34
C ALA A 5 37.63 1.57 -15.12
N ILE A 6 37.08 2.17 -14.07
CA ILE A 6 36.56 1.47 -12.91
C ILE A 6 35.16 0.98 -13.32
N THR A 7 35.03 -0.32 -13.55
CA THR A 7 33.74 -0.98 -13.73
C THR A 7 33.01 -0.97 -12.38
N PRO A 8 31.78 -0.44 -12.27
CA PRO A 8 31.03 -0.53 -11.04
C PRO A 8 30.72 -2.00 -10.73
N PRO A 9 30.67 -2.40 -9.45
CA PRO A 9 30.34 -3.76 -9.08
C PRO A 9 28.94 -4.10 -9.61
N ALA A 10 28.82 -5.25 -10.27
CA ALA A 10 27.56 -5.80 -10.71
C ALA A 10 26.68 -6.01 -9.45
N ILE A 11 25.58 -5.27 -9.36
CA ILE A 11 24.56 -5.50 -8.36
C ILE A 11 23.88 -6.82 -8.74
N GLU A 12 24.10 -7.83 -7.93
CA GLU A 12 23.43 -9.12 -8.04
C GLU A 12 21.93 -8.85 -7.88
N VAL A 13 21.21 -8.89 -8.99
CA VAL A 13 19.74 -8.90 -8.99
C VAL A 13 19.35 -10.21 -8.30
N LYS A 14 19.08 -10.14 -7.01
CA LYS A 14 18.49 -11.26 -6.29
C LYS A 14 17.17 -11.55 -6.97
N SER A 15 17.11 -12.73 -7.57
CA SER A 15 15.94 -13.28 -8.26
C SER A 15 14.68 -13.17 -7.39
N LEU A 16 13.51 -13.26 -8.03
CA LEU A 16 12.16 -13.30 -7.45
C LEU A 16 11.97 -14.28 -6.26
N ASP A 17 13.00 -15.04 -5.90
CA ASP A 17 13.00 -15.94 -4.73
C ASP A 17 12.76 -15.26 -3.39
N SER A 18 12.75 -13.93 -3.32
CA SER A 18 12.42 -13.19 -2.09
C SER A 18 10.91 -13.09 -1.82
N LEU A 19 10.06 -13.45 -2.79
CA LEU A 19 8.60 -13.56 -2.61
C LEU A 19 8.17 -14.93 -2.06
N LYS A 20 9.10 -15.74 -1.61
CA LYS A 20 8.75 -16.94 -0.84
C LYS A 20 7.96 -16.48 0.37
N ALA A 21 6.79 -17.09 0.57
CA ALA A 21 6.02 -16.92 1.80
C ALA A 21 7.00 -16.91 2.98
N PRO A 22 6.91 -15.93 3.89
CA PRO A 22 7.89 -15.81 4.96
C PRO A 22 8.06 -17.16 5.64
N LYS A 23 9.29 -17.62 5.83
CA LYS A 23 9.63 -18.93 6.41
C LYS A 23 8.92 -19.24 7.72
N SER A 24 8.33 -18.22 8.37
CA SER A 24 7.49 -18.35 9.55
C SER A 24 6.09 -18.94 9.30
N LEU A 25 5.65 -19.09 8.03
CA LEU A 25 4.39 -19.76 7.68
C LEU A 25 4.48 -21.28 7.71
N VAL A 26 5.70 -21.84 7.75
CA VAL A 26 5.96 -23.28 7.63
C VAL A 26 6.43 -23.88 8.96
N ASP A 27 5.88 -23.46 10.08
CA ASP A 27 6.06 -24.26 11.31
C ASP A 27 4.82 -25.14 11.49
N SER A 28 4.87 -26.30 10.83
CA SER A 28 3.81 -27.30 10.71
C SER A 28 3.67 -28.21 11.93
N SER A 29 4.08 -27.77 13.12
CA SER A 29 4.02 -28.63 14.32
C SER A 29 2.80 -28.41 15.21
N ASN A 30 1.68 -27.82 14.72
CA ASN A 30 0.46 -27.75 15.52
C ASN A 30 -0.74 -28.30 14.73
N ILE A 31 -1.13 -29.49 15.12
CA ILE A 31 -2.26 -30.28 14.62
C ILE A 31 -3.55 -29.57 14.98
N GLY A 32 -4.06 -28.82 14.05
CA GLY A 32 -5.33 -28.10 14.13
C GLY A 32 -5.28 -26.94 13.14
N THR A 33 -5.56 -27.22 11.87
CA THR A 33 -5.38 -26.29 10.76
C THR A 33 -6.43 -25.18 10.78
N LYS A 34 -6.27 -24.21 11.68
CA LYS A 34 -6.95 -22.93 11.53
C LYS A 34 -6.37 -22.26 10.28
N ARG A 35 -7.24 -21.74 9.43
CA ARG A 35 -6.80 -20.94 8.30
C ARG A 35 -6.02 -19.74 8.81
N LYS A 36 -4.76 -19.63 8.42
CA LYS A 36 -3.90 -18.50 8.82
C LYS A 36 -4.39 -17.22 8.16
N ILE A 37 -4.18 -16.10 8.81
CA ILE A 37 -4.43 -14.76 8.27
C ILE A 37 -3.09 -14.16 7.86
N ILE A 38 -3.06 -13.45 6.76
CA ILE A 38 -1.96 -12.60 6.34
C ILE A 38 -2.50 -11.22 5.95
N CYS A 39 -1.82 -10.16 6.37
CA CYS A 39 -2.18 -8.79 6.04
C CYS A 39 -1.24 -8.23 4.98
N PHE A 40 -1.82 -7.60 3.97
CA PHE A 40 -1.15 -6.71 3.03
C PHE A 40 -1.71 -5.30 3.20
N SER A 41 -0.85 -4.31 3.35
CA SER A 41 -1.25 -2.93 3.53
C SER A 41 -0.54 -2.03 2.53
N ASP A 42 -1.26 -1.09 1.95
CA ASP A 42 -0.61 0.06 1.34
C ASP A 42 0.12 0.88 2.42
N PHE A 43 0.97 1.78 1.99
CA PHE A 43 1.85 2.55 2.85
C PHE A 43 1.41 4.02 2.95
N ASP A 44 1.50 4.74 1.82
CA ASP A 44 1.17 6.16 1.70
C ASP A 44 -0.36 6.35 1.72
N GLY A 45 -0.87 7.25 2.55
CA GLY A 45 -2.32 7.41 2.78
C GLY A 45 -2.93 6.34 3.70
N THR A 46 -2.23 5.23 3.96
CA THR A 46 -2.76 4.10 4.73
C THR A 46 -2.04 3.92 6.07
N ILE A 47 -0.75 3.60 6.11
CA ILE A 47 0.05 3.53 7.35
C ILE A 47 0.50 4.93 7.74
N PHE A 48 0.95 5.70 6.78
CA PHE A 48 1.30 7.11 6.93
C PHE A 48 0.24 7.99 6.26
N MET A 49 -0.07 9.12 6.88
CA MET A 49 -1.15 9.99 6.41
C MET A 49 -0.75 10.79 5.18
N GLN A 50 0.55 10.97 4.96
CA GLN A 50 1.13 11.68 3.82
C GLN A 50 1.79 10.70 2.86
N ASP A 51 2.01 11.17 1.61
CA ASP A 51 2.71 10.44 0.56
C ASP A 51 4.21 10.77 0.59
N THR A 52 5.03 9.74 0.77
CA THR A 52 6.50 9.85 0.84
C THR A 52 7.11 10.43 -0.42
N GLY A 53 6.62 10.02 -1.59
CA GLY A 53 7.05 10.54 -2.88
C GLY A 53 6.70 12.01 -3.04
N HIS A 54 5.47 12.40 -2.70
CA HIS A 54 5.02 13.79 -2.80
C HIS A 54 5.85 14.74 -1.93
N ILE A 55 6.21 14.33 -0.71
CA ILE A 55 7.09 15.14 0.15
C ILE A 55 8.43 15.38 -0.53
N LEU A 56 9.05 14.33 -1.09
CA LEU A 56 10.33 14.44 -1.77
C LEU A 56 10.24 15.27 -3.04
N PHE A 57 9.24 15.01 -3.89
CA PHE A 57 9.08 15.71 -5.18
C PHE A 57 8.84 17.20 -4.99
N ASN A 58 8.06 17.57 -3.96
CA ASN A 58 7.79 18.97 -3.65
C ASN A 58 9.02 19.69 -3.06
N SER A 59 9.85 18.98 -2.29
CA SER A 59 10.99 19.57 -1.58
C SER A 59 12.26 19.63 -2.40
N PHE A 60 12.54 18.59 -3.18
CA PHE A 60 13.82 18.40 -3.86
C PHE A 60 13.71 18.02 -5.34
N GLY A 61 12.51 17.78 -5.82
CA GLY A 61 12.27 17.30 -7.18
C GLY A 61 11.58 18.31 -8.07
N CYS A 62 10.62 17.83 -8.85
CA CYS A 62 9.89 18.61 -9.86
C CYS A 62 9.05 19.76 -9.29
N GLY A 63 8.82 19.79 -7.99
CA GLY A 63 7.99 20.80 -7.32
C GLY A 63 6.49 20.52 -7.43
N ASN A 64 5.71 21.21 -6.59
CA ASN A 64 4.27 20.96 -6.46
C ASN A 64 3.48 21.17 -7.76
N GLU A 65 3.76 22.26 -8.47
CA GLU A 65 3.03 22.58 -9.73
C GLU A 65 3.25 21.50 -10.81
N ARG A 66 4.50 21.10 -11.03
CA ARG A 66 4.81 20.06 -12.03
C ARG A 66 4.24 18.71 -11.60
N ARG A 67 4.34 18.37 -10.32
CA ARG A 67 3.75 17.14 -9.77
C ARG A 67 2.24 17.07 -10.02
N GLN A 68 1.49 18.15 -9.76
CA GLN A 68 0.04 18.17 -10.03
C GLN A 68 -0.28 17.95 -11.50
N ILE A 69 0.50 18.53 -12.43
CA ILE A 69 0.33 18.27 -13.88
C ILE A 69 0.59 16.79 -14.18
N LEU A 70 1.62 16.21 -13.59
CA LEU A 70 1.97 14.81 -13.79
C LEU A 70 0.90 13.87 -13.21
N ASP A 71 0.35 14.19 -12.04
CA ASP A 71 -0.77 13.46 -11.46
C ASP A 71 -2.01 13.51 -12.37
N GLU A 72 -2.33 14.67 -12.97
CA GLU A 72 -3.44 14.81 -13.91
C GLU A 72 -3.20 13.99 -15.19
N GLN A 73 -1.96 13.89 -15.67
CA GLN A 73 -1.64 13.06 -16.83
C GLN A 73 -1.87 11.55 -16.56
N ILE A 74 -1.64 11.10 -15.30
CA ILE A 74 -2.03 9.74 -14.90
C ILE A 74 -3.56 9.63 -14.89
N HIS A 75 -4.24 10.59 -14.25
CA HIS A 75 -5.70 10.57 -14.10
C HIS A 75 -6.45 10.59 -15.43
N SER A 76 -5.95 11.37 -16.40
CA SER A 76 -6.53 11.43 -17.74
C SER A 76 -6.15 10.23 -18.63
N GLY A 77 -5.18 9.42 -18.20
CA GLY A 77 -4.62 8.33 -18.99
C GLY A 77 -3.74 8.80 -20.15
N GLU A 78 -3.29 10.07 -20.14
CA GLU A 78 -2.36 10.60 -21.13
C GLU A 78 -0.99 9.91 -21.03
N ARG A 79 -0.56 9.59 -19.80
CA ARG A 79 0.69 8.89 -19.53
C ARG A 79 0.48 7.75 -18.54
N SER A 80 1.30 6.71 -18.66
CA SER A 80 1.28 5.61 -17.71
C SER A 80 1.77 6.05 -16.32
N PHE A 81 1.33 5.34 -15.29
CA PHE A 81 1.81 5.57 -13.92
C PHE A 81 3.34 5.41 -13.84
N ARG A 82 3.89 4.39 -14.53
CA ARG A 82 5.33 4.13 -14.58
C ARG A 82 6.10 5.31 -15.19
N ASP A 83 5.68 5.80 -16.36
CA ASP A 83 6.39 6.89 -17.04
C ASP A 83 6.41 8.17 -16.22
N VAL A 84 5.27 8.51 -15.61
CA VAL A 84 5.16 9.67 -14.74
C VAL A 84 6.00 9.50 -13.47
N SER A 85 5.91 8.35 -12.84
CA SER A 85 6.71 8.04 -11.64
C SER A 85 8.21 8.08 -11.93
N GLU A 86 8.64 7.59 -13.10
CA GLU A 86 10.05 7.66 -13.51
C GLU A 86 10.52 9.10 -13.66
N GLU A 87 9.68 9.99 -14.22
CA GLU A 87 9.98 11.43 -14.30
C GLU A 87 10.05 12.06 -12.91
N MET A 88 9.07 11.77 -12.04
CA MET A 88 9.02 12.33 -10.68
C MET A 88 10.25 11.88 -9.84
N TRP A 89 10.53 10.58 -9.78
CA TRP A 89 11.69 10.05 -9.05
C TRP A 89 13.00 10.51 -9.68
N GLY A 90 13.07 10.55 -11.01
CA GLY A 90 14.21 11.04 -11.76
C GLY A 90 14.49 12.54 -11.59
N SER A 91 13.53 13.31 -11.09
CA SER A 91 13.72 14.73 -10.77
C SER A 91 14.51 14.97 -9.48
N LEU A 92 14.68 13.94 -8.64
CA LEU A 92 15.42 14.03 -7.39
C LEU A 92 16.94 13.94 -7.65
N SER A 93 17.68 14.92 -7.15
CA SER A 93 19.15 14.95 -7.15
C SER A 93 19.63 15.38 -5.77
N VAL A 94 19.30 14.59 -4.76
CA VAL A 94 19.57 14.85 -3.35
C VAL A 94 20.14 13.59 -2.71
N PRO A 95 21.09 13.69 -1.74
CA PRO A 95 21.49 12.56 -0.93
C PRO A 95 20.30 11.93 -0.20
N PHE A 96 20.32 10.62 -0.05
CA PHE A 96 19.20 9.90 0.58
C PHE A 96 18.91 10.38 2.00
N ASP A 97 19.95 10.62 2.79
CA ASP A 97 19.79 11.06 4.18
C ASP A 97 19.15 12.45 4.28
N ASP A 98 19.49 13.38 3.37
CA ASP A 98 18.90 14.72 3.33
C ASP A 98 17.40 14.64 2.95
N GLY A 99 17.06 13.81 1.97
CA GLY A 99 15.67 13.53 1.61
C GLY A 99 14.88 12.90 2.76
N PHE A 100 15.54 11.98 3.49
CA PHE A 100 14.91 11.33 4.65
C PHE A 100 14.61 12.30 5.79
N GLU A 101 15.50 13.26 6.09
CA GLU A 101 15.29 14.26 7.16
C GLU A 101 14.02 15.09 6.92
N VAL A 102 13.72 15.43 5.66
CA VAL A 102 12.48 16.14 5.33
C VAL A 102 11.24 15.25 5.50
N MET A 103 11.30 14.00 5.02
CA MET A 103 10.22 13.04 5.22
C MET A 103 9.93 12.79 6.70
N LYS A 104 10.96 12.60 7.50
CA LYS A 104 10.87 12.38 8.95
C LYS A 104 10.10 13.50 9.66
N GLY A 105 10.28 14.73 9.23
CA GLY A 105 9.59 15.90 9.81
C GLY A 105 8.17 16.13 9.30
N ALA A 106 7.79 15.49 8.19
CA ALA A 106 6.51 15.72 7.52
C ALA A 106 5.54 14.53 7.59
N LEU A 107 6.01 13.34 7.95
CA LEU A 107 5.21 12.12 8.00
C LEU A 107 4.55 11.94 9.37
N ASP A 108 3.26 11.63 9.35
CA ASP A 108 2.48 11.22 10.50
C ASP A 108 2.06 9.74 10.32
N ILE A 109 2.52 8.88 11.22
CA ILE A 109 2.09 7.49 11.26
C ILE A 109 0.70 7.37 11.88
N ASP A 110 -0.14 6.44 11.39
CA ASP A 110 -1.42 6.14 12.03
C ASP A 110 -1.19 5.80 13.51
N ARG A 111 -1.92 6.50 14.39
CA ARG A 111 -1.71 6.47 15.85
C ARG A 111 -1.81 5.09 16.48
N ASP A 112 -2.58 4.17 15.85
CA ASP A 112 -2.82 2.82 16.36
C ASP A 112 -2.01 1.75 15.60
N PHE A 113 -1.25 2.14 14.55
CA PHE A 113 -0.51 1.19 13.72
C PHE A 113 0.51 0.38 14.51
N GLN A 114 1.30 1.02 15.38
CA GLN A 114 2.31 0.30 16.18
C GLN A 114 1.66 -0.75 17.09
N THR A 115 0.49 -0.44 17.67
CA THR A 115 -0.26 -1.38 18.52
C THR A 115 -0.78 -2.54 17.70
N PHE A 116 -1.34 -2.26 16.52
CA PHE A 116 -1.81 -3.30 15.59
C PHE A 116 -0.66 -4.18 15.08
N HIS A 117 0.48 -3.59 14.75
CA HIS A 117 1.64 -4.36 14.31
C HIS A 117 2.15 -5.32 15.40
N LYS A 118 2.22 -4.86 16.67
CA LYS A 118 2.52 -5.73 17.81
C LYS A 118 1.49 -6.83 18.03
N PHE A 119 0.20 -6.52 17.81
CA PHE A 119 -0.85 -7.53 17.80
C PHE A 119 -0.61 -8.59 16.71
N CYS A 120 -0.23 -8.19 15.50
CA CYS A 120 0.11 -9.12 14.42
C CYS A 120 1.29 -10.03 14.78
N ILE A 121 2.38 -9.47 15.33
CA ILE A 121 3.54 -10.25 15.78
C ILE A 121 3.12 -11.29 16.83
N ASN A 122 2.39 -10.85 17.86
CA ASN A 122 1.99 -11.72 18.99
C ASN A 122 1.04 -12.86 18.55
N ASN A 123 0.26 -12.63 17.50
CA ASN A 123 -0.68 -13.62 16.96
C ASN A 123 -0.14 -14.36 15.73
N LYS A 124 1.13 -14.19 15.39
CA LYS A 124 1.78 -14.80 14.22
C LYS A 124 1.03 -14.51 12.91
N ILE A 125 0.50 -13.29 12.78
CA ILE A 125 -0.12 -12.77 11.56
C ILE A 125 0.97 -12.05 10.78
N PRO A 126 1.46 -12.58 9.66
CA PRO A 126 2.41 -11.87 8.80
C PRO A 126 1.80 -10.55 8.32
N PHE A 127 2.56 -9.49 8.44
CA PHE A 127 2.18 -8.17 7.96
C PHE A 127 3.14 -7.72 6.87
N ASN A 128 2.61 -7.40 5.69
CA ASN A 128 3.38 -7.00 4.52
C ASN A 128 2.93 -5.62 4.06
N VAL A 129 3.88 -4.76 3.78
CA VAL A 129 3.64 -3.53 3.02
C VAL A 129 3.68 -3.87 1.53
N ILE A 130 2.68 -3.39 0.79
CA ILE A 130 2.60 -3.53 -0.67
C ILE A 130 2.36 -2.15 -1.27
N SER A 131 3.39 -1.54 -1.85
CA SER A 131 3.39 -0.14 -2.24
C SER A 131 3.97 0.06 -3.65
N ALA A 132 3.49 1.09 -4.35
CA ALA A 132 4.08 1.55 -5.60
C ALA A 132 5.34 2.42 -5.39
N GLY A 133 5.63 2.79 -4.15
CA GLY A 133 6.82 3.55 -3.76
C GLY A 133 8.14 2.77 -3.88
N LEU A 134 9.20 3.32 -3.30
CA LEU A 134 10.54 2.76 -3.37
C LEU A 134 10.92 2.04 -2.06
N LYS A 135 11.22 0.76 -2.13
CA LYS A 135 11.54 -0.10 -0.99
C LYS A 135 12.60 0.47 -0.03
N PRO A 136 13.73 1.06 -0.49
CA PRO A 136 14.69 1.67 0.43
C PRO A 136 14.10 2.82 1.25
N VAL A 137 13.23 3.64 0.63
CA VAL A 137 12.54 4.75 1.29
C VAL A 137 11.60 4.21 2.37
N LEU A 138 10.73 3.27 1.99
CA LEU A 138 9.74 2.67 2.89
C LEU A 138 10.41 1.98 4.09
N ARG A 139 11.51 1.25 3.85
CA ARG A 139 12.29 0.59 4.91
C ARG A 139 12.85 1.62 5.89
N ARG A 140 13.51 2.66 5.39
CA ARG A 140 14.11 3.70 6.23
C ARG A 140 13.07 4.42 7.09
N VAL A 141 11.88 4.68 6.53
CA VAL A 141 10.76 5.28 7.26
C VAL A 141 10.27 4.34 8.35
N LEU A 142 10.00 3.06 8.03
CA LEU A 142 9.56 2.09 9.05
C LEU A 142 10.58 1.91 10.17
N ASP A 143 11.87 1.81 9.84
CA ASP A 143 12.95 1.66 10.83
C ASP A 143 13.00 2.85 11.79
N HIS A 144 12.75 4.06 11.28
CA HIS A 144 12.72 5.27 12.11
C HIS A 144 11.50 5.30 13.05
N PHE A 145 10.28 5.03 12.53
CA PHE A 145 9.04 5.21 13.30
C PHE A 145 8.73 4.05 14.24
N LEU A 146 9.16 2.82 13.90
CA LEU A 146 8.90 1.63 14.69
C LEU A 146 10.12 1.13 15.45
N GLY A 147 11.34 1.54 15.05
CA GLY A 147 12.59 0.91 15.42
C GLY A 147 12.88 -0.36 14.62
N GLU A 148 14.16 -0.64 14.38
CA GLU A 148 14.60 -1.78 13.55
C GLU A 148 14.09 -3.14 14.07
N GLU A 149 13.97 -3.31 15.38
CA GLU A 149 13.51 -4.56 16.00
C GLU A 149 12.05 -4.88 15.65
N ASP A 150 11.18 -3.90 15.61
CA ASP A 150 9.77 -4.10 15.24
C ASP A 150 9.62 -4.11 13.72
N SER A 151 10.28 -3.20 13.01
CA SER A 151 10.15 -3.02 11.56
C SER A 151 10.64 -4.23 10.76
N LYS A 152 11.63 -4.98 11.26
CA LYS A 152 12.14 -6.20 10.59
C LYS A 152 11.09 -7.29 10.39
N HIS A 153 9.98 -7.24 11.13
CA HIS A 153 8.85 -8.16 11.00
C HIS A 153 7.86 -7.75 9.90
N ILE A 154 8.12 -6.62 9.23
CA ILE A 154 7.33 -6.15 8.09
C ILE A 154 8.09 -6.46 6.81
N ASP A 155 7.55 -7.33 5.98
CA ASP A 155 8.05 -7.52 4.63
C ASP A 155 7.55 -6.40 3.72
N ILE A 156 8.40 -5.94 2.80
CA ILE A 156 8.06 -4.86 1.86
C ILE A 156 8.12 -5.40 0.44
N VAL A 157 6.95 -5.35 -0.21
CA VAL A 157 6.77 -5.67 -1.62
C VAL A 157 6.56 -4.34 -2.35
N ALA A 158 7.62 -3.83 -2.97
CA ALA A 158 7.64 -2.51 -3.61
C ALA A 158 8.75 -2.45 -4.66
N ASN A 159 8.75 -1.41 -5.49
CA ASN A 159 9.84 -1.15 -6.42
C ASN A 159 11.15 -0.94 -5.65
N ASP A 160 12.27 -1.34 -6.24
CA ASP A 160 13.59 -1.01 -5.71
C ASP A 160 14.09 0.33 -6.29
N ALA A 161 15.26 0.79 -5.88
CA ALA A 161 15.83 2.03 -6.38
C ALA A 161 17.35 2.03 -6.33
N ILE A 162 17.95 2.74 -7.29
CA ILE A 162 19.37 3.17 -7.25
C ILE A 162 19.37 4.62 -6.81
N ILE A 163 19.83 4.87 -5.59
CA ILE A 163 19.88 6.20 -4.99
C ILE A 163 21.34 6.55 -4.74
N PRO A 164 21.90 7.56 -5.45
CA PRO A 164 23.28 8.01 -5.25
C PRO A 164 23.47 8.60 -3.85
N THR A 165 24.54 8.21 -3.19
CA THR A 165 24.84 8.66 -1.82
C THR A 165 25.30 10.12 -1.75
N ASP A 166 25.84 10.64 -2.86
CA ASP A 166 26.40 11.99 -2.96
C ASP A 166 25.43 13.05 -3.51
N GLY A 167 24.22 12.63 -3.94
CA GLY A 167 23.22 13.52 -4.52
C GLY A 167 23.59 14.13 -5.87
N THR A 168 24.64 13.64 -6.54
CA THR A 168 25.13 14.21 -7.81
C THR A 168 24.37 13.73 -9.04
N SER A 169 23.54 12.71 -8.90
CA SER A 169 22.75 12.17 -9.99
C SER A 169 21.34 11.81 -9.53
N SER A 170 20.44 11.66 -10.50
CA SER A 170 19.02 11.38 -10.25
C SER A 170 18.78 10.02 -9.60
N TRP A 171 17.73 9.95 -8.80
CA TRP A 171 17.21 8.69 -8.29
C TRP A 171 16.61 7.89 -9.44
N LYS A 172 16.85 6.58 -9.45
CA LYS A 172 16.35 5.69 -10.51
C LYS A 172 15.56 4.56 -9.92
N PRO A 173 14.23 4.50 -10.18
CA PRO A 173 13.43 3.34 -9.83
C PRO A 173 13.92 2.08 -10.53
N VAL A 174 13.86 0.96 -9.83
CA VAL A 174 14.02 -0.39 -10.37
C VAL A 174 12.67 -1.07 -10.23
N TRP A 175 11.95 -1.14 -11.33
CA TRP A 175 10.57 -1.60 -11.34
C TRP A 175 10.46 -3.08 -10.99
N LEU A 176 9.54 -3.42 -10.10
CA LEU A 176 9.27 -4.79 -9.69
C LEU A 176 8.62 -5.61 -10.81
N HIS A 177 7.77 -4.97 -11.60
CA HIS A 177 7.11 -5.58 -12.75
C HIS A 177 7.33 -4.76 -14.01
N ASP A 178 7.45 -5.45 -15.14
CA ASP A 178 7.52 -4.80 -16.45
C ASP A 178 6.10 -4.54 -17.00
N THR A 179 5.42 -3.59 -16.35
CA THR A 179 4.06 -3.15 -16.67
C THR A 179 3.99 -1.63 -16.62
N GLU A 180 2.93 -1.05 -17.14
CA GLU A 180 2.65 0.39 -17.05
C GLU A 180 2.45 0.90 -15.61
N LEU A 181 2.25 -0.02 -14.66
CA LEU A 181 2.13 0.27 -13.23
C LEU A 181 3.48 0.26 -12.51
N GLY A 182 4.54 -0.30 -13.10
CA GLY A 182 5.82 -0.54 -12.44
C GLY A 182 5.74 -1.55 -11.29
N HIS A 183 4.72 -1.46 -10.44
CA HIS A 183 4.36 -2.48 -9.45
C HIS A 183 2.87 -2.81 -9.56
N ASP A 184 2.56 -3.96 -10.12
CA ASP A 184 1.21 -4.51 -10.12
C ASP A 184 0.94 -5.24 -8.80
N LYS A 185 0.19 -4.59 -7.90
CA LYS A 185 -0.15 -5.11 -6.58
C LYS A 185 -0.99 -6.40 -6.66
N ALA A 186 -1.86 -6.52 -7.68
CA ALA A 186 -2.64 -7.76 -7.88
C ALA A 186 -1.75 -8.92 -8.24
N LYS A 187 -0.79 -8.71 -9.14
CA LYS A 187 0.18 -9.73 -9.52
C LYS A 187 0.96 -10.22 -8.31
N SER A 188 1.47 -9.31 -7.47
CA SER A 188 2.20 -9.69 -6.25
C SER A 188 1.35 -10.54 -5.29
N ILE A 189 0.06 -10.21 -5.10
CA ILE A 189 -0.83 -11.03 -4.27
C ILE A 189 -1.10 -12.39 -4.90
N ASN A 190 -1.27 -12.47 -6.22
CA ASN A 190 -1.49 -13.74 -6.91
C ASN A 190 -0.25 -14.62 -6.88
N ASP A 191 0.93 -14.05 -7.10
CA ASP A 191 2.22 -14.76 -6.96
C ASP A 191 2.37 -15.33 -5.54
N PHE A 192 1.97 -14.56 -4.51
CA PHE A 192 1.92 -15.06 -3.14
C PHE A 192 0.93 -16.21 -2.96
N LYS A 193 -0.31 -16.09 -3.49
CA LYS A 193 -1.32 -17.16 -3.41
C LYS A 193 -0.82 -18.45 -4.06
N ASP A 194 -0.17 -18.34 -5.21
CA ASP A 194 0.35 -19.50 -5.93
C ASP A 194 1.49 -20.17 -5.17
N SER A 195 2.41 -19.39 -4.60
CA SER A 195 3.48 -19.92 -3.75
C SER A 195 2.91 -20.59 -2.49
N ALA A 196 1.96 -19.94 -1.81
CA ALA A 196 1.32 -20.51 -0.62
C ALA A 196 0.57 -21.82 -0.93
N ARG A 197 -0.06 -21.92 -2.11
CA ARG A 197 -0.74 -23.12 -2.56
C ARG A 197 0.23 -24.28 -2.84
N LEU A 198 1.40 -23.98 -3.41
CA LEU A 198 2.42 -24.98 -3.68
C LEU A 198 3.10 -25.49 -2.39
N GLU A 199 3.21 -24.65 -1.38
CA GLU A 199 3.79 -24.99 -0.08
C GLU A 199 2.80 -25.70 0.86
N SER A 200 1.49 -25.64 0.57
CA SER A 200 0.44 -26.21 1.38
C SER A 200 0.21 -27.70 1.03
N GLU A 201 0.24 -28.57 2.05
CA GLU A 201 -0.01 -30.01 1.86
C GLU A 201 -1.44 -30.33 1.39
N ASP A 202 -2.41 -29.53 1.81
CA ASP A 202 -3.85 -29.71 1.51
C ASP A 202 -4.40 -28.69 0.51
N GLY A 203 -3.54 -27.83 -0.05
CA GLY A 203 -3.90 -26.75 -0.98
C GLY A 203 -4.61 -25.57 -0.34
N THR A 204 -4.67 -25.47 0.99
CA THR A 204 -5.21 -24.27 1.65
C THR A 204 -4.23 -23.11 1.53
N ILE A 205 -4.76 -21.88 1.49
CA ILE A 205 -3.97 -20.66 1.53
C ILE A 205 -4.43 -19.80 2.71
N PRO A 206 -3.58 -18.89 3.22
CA PRO A 206 -3.98 -17.93 4.22
C PRO A 206 -5.18 -17.09 3.76
N MET A 207 -5.96 -16.60 4.71
CA MET A 207 -6.95 -15.55 4.47
C MET A 207 -6.20 -14.24 4.21
N ILE A 208 -6.40 -13.67 3.05
CA ILE A 208 -5.75 -12.44 2.63
C ILE A 208 -6.59 -11.25 3.05
N VAL A 209 -6.04 -10.44 3.94
CA VAL A 209 -6.59 -9.15 4.35
C VAL A 209 -5.81 -8.07 3.61
N PHE A 210 -6.50 -7.21 2.87
CA PHE A 210 -5.91 -6.05 2.22
C PHE A 210 -6.41 -4.76 2.87
N ILE A 211 -5.49 -3.80 3.08
CA ILE A 211 -5.74 -2.53 3.74
C ILE A 211 -5.21 -1.44 2.82
N GLY A 212 -6.07 -0.46 2.46
CA GLY A 212 -5.69 0.60 1.53
C GLY A 212 -6.58 1.82 1.62
N ASP A 213 -6.25 2.83 0.82
CA ASP A 213 -6.94 4.13 0.79
C ASP A 213 -7.20 4.65 -0.63
N GLY A 214 -6.41 4.22 -1.61
CA GLY A 214 -6.33 4.81 -2.94
C GLY A 214 -6.88 3.94 -4.08
N VAL A 215 -6.95 4.54 -5.26
CA VAL A 215 -7.37 3.87 -6.49
C VAL A 215 -6.33 2.86 -6.95
N SER A 216 -5.05 3.11 -6.68
CA SER A 216 -3.94 2.20 -6.96
C SER A 216 -4.07 0.84 -6.25
N ASP A 217 -4.93 0.78 -5.23
CA ASP A 217 -5.18 -0.42 -4.44
C ASP A 217 -6.26 -1.33 -5.03
N LEU A 218 -7.06 -0.83 -5.97
CA LEU A 218 -8.20 -1.58 -6.53
C LEU A 218 -7.82 -2.95 -7.10
N PRO A 219 -6.73 -3.10 -7.84
CA PRO A 219 -6.32 -4.43 -8.32
C PRO A 219 -6.05 -5.40 -7.17
N ALA A 220 -5.32 -4.96 -6.13
CA ALA A 220 -5.03 -5.77 -4.94
C ALA A 220 -6.29 -6.06 -4.12
N ALA A 221 -7.17 -5.06 -3.96
CA ALA A 221 -8.43 -5.18 -3.23
C ALA A 221 -9.33 -6.28 -3.78
N ARG A 222 -9.31 -6.51 -5.10
CA ARG A 222 -10.04 -7.59 -5.76
C ARG A 222 -9.52 -8.97 -5.43
N GLU A 223 -8.23 -9.07 -5.21
CA GLU A 223 -7.55 -10.31 -4.91
C GLU A 223 -7.64 -10.70 -3.43
N ALA A 224 -8.04 -9.80 -2.54
CA ALA A 224 -8.16 -10.05 -1.12
C ALA A 224 -9.45 -10.80 -0.74
N ASP A 225 -9.39 -11.58 0.34
CA ASP A 225 -10.55 -12.17 0.99
C ASP A 225 -11.35 -11.14 1.80
N VAL A 226 -10.62 -10.20 2.42
CA VAL A 226 -11.15 -9.11 3.24
C VAL A 226 -10.50 -7.81 2.81
N LEU A 227 -11.33 -6.80 2.56
CA LEU A 227 -10.88 -5.45 2.19
C LEU A 227 -11.20 -4.46 3.30
N PHE A 228 -10.18 -3.75 3.78
CA PHE A 228 -10.33 -2.55 4.58
C PHE A 228 -10.04 -1.32 3.72
N ALA A 229 -10.98 -0.37 3.68
CA ALA A 229 -10.80 0.91 2.99
C ALA A 229 -10.82 2.05 4.01
N ARG A 230 -9.82 2.95 3.96
CA ARG A 230 -9.76 4.11 4.84
C ARG A 230 -10.93 5.03 4.53
N ARG A 231 -11.62 5.46 5.60
CA ARG A 231 -12.84 6.26 5.52
C ARG A 231 -12.60 7.63 4.90
N GLY A 232 -13.51 8.05 4.02
CA GLY A 232 -13.47 9.34 3.35
C GLY A 232 -12.40 9.46 2.25
N LEU A 233 -11.73 8.35 1.86
CA LEU A 233 -10.73 8.35 0.79
C LEU A 233 -11.21 7.59 -0.44
N ARG A 234 -10.45 7.66 -1.52
CA ARG A 234 -10.84 7.24 -2.87
C ARG A 234 -11.21 5.76 -3.01
N LEU A 235 -10.54 4.88 -2.25
CA LEU A 235 -10.87 3.46 -2.27
C LEU A 235 -12.27 3.21 -1.67
N GLU A 236 -12.62 3.90 -0.58
CA GLU A 236 -13.96 3.81 0.00
C GLU A 236 -15.03 4.35 -0.96
N GLU A 237 -14.81 5.54 -1.51
CA GLU A 237 -15.71 6.15 -2.49
C GLU A 237 -15.98 5.21 -3.67
N TYR A 238 -14.91 4.64 -4.24
CA TYR A 238 -15.03 3.67 -5.32
C TYR A 238 -15.84 2.43 -4.91
N CYS A 239 -15.60 1.90 -3.71
CA CYS A 239 -16.37 0.77 -3.19
C CYS A 239 -17.85 1.08 -3.06
N ILE A 240 -18.19 2.28 -2.57
CA ILE A 240 -19.58 2.75 -2.44
C ILE A 240 -20.22 2.86 -3.83
N GLU A 241 -19.60 3.57 -4.76
CA GLU A 241 -20.11 3.79 -6.12
C GLU A 241 -20.35 2.48 -6.88
N ASN A 242 -19.42 1.54 -6.75
CA ASN A 242 -19.47 0.26 -7.45
C ASN A 242 -20.10 -0.86 -6.63
N LYS A 243 -20.65 -0.55 -5.46
CA LYS A 243 -21.30 -1.53 -4.55
C LYS A 243 -20.37 -2.70 -4.20
N LEU A 244 -19.09 -2.41 -4.01
CA LEU A 244 -18.08 -3.39 -3.63
C LEU A 244 -18.08 -3.58 -2.12
N PRO A 245 -17.96 -4.83 -1.63
CA PRO A 245 -17.90 -5.08 -0.19
C PRO A 245 -16.54 -4.64 0.36
N TYR A 246 -16.55 -3.88 1.44
CA TYR A 246 -15.38 -3.44 2.19
C TYR A 246 -15.72 -3.22 3.66
N ILE A 247 -14.72 -3.09 4.52
CA ILE A 247 -14.87 -2.67 5.91
C ILE A 247 -14.21 -1.28 6.03
N PRO A 248 -14.98 -0.24 6.40
CA PRO A 248 -14.42 1.08 6.60
C PRO A 248 -13.60 1.12 7.89
N PHE A 249 -12.49 1.86 7.90
CA PHE A 249 -11.69 2.09 9.10
C PHE A 249 -11.22 3.55 9.19
N ASP A 250 -11.07 4.05 10.42
CA ASP A 250 -10.49 5.35 10.72
C ASP A 250 -9.03 5.21 11.18
N THR A 251 -8.75 4.16 11.97
CA THR A 251 -7.41 3.83 12.45
C THR A 251 -7.17 2.33 12.46
N PHE A 252 -5.93 1.91 12.62
CA PHE A 252 -5.58 0.50 12.73
C PHE A 252 -6.19 -0.22 13.94
N ALA A 253 -6.70 0.51 14.96
CA ALA A 253 -7.48 -0.09 16.03
C ALA A 253 -8.81 -0.67 15.55
N ASP A 254 -9.45 -0.08 14.54
CA ASP A 254 -10.68 -0.61 13.96
C ASP A 254 -10.39 -1.89 13.18
N ILE A 255 -9.29 -1.92 12.44
CA ILE A 255 -8.81 -3.11 11.72
C ILE A 255 -8.57 -4.25 12.72
N GLN A 256 -7.87 -3.98 13.82
CA GLN A 256 -7.60 -5.00 14.85
C GLN A 256 -8.89 -5.62 15.39
N LYS A 257 -9.89 -4.80 15.72
CA LYS A 257 -11.20 -5.28 16.23
C LYS A 257 -11.89 -6.20 15.22
N GLU A 258 -11.89 -5.81 13.94
CA GLU A 258 -12.55 -6.59 12.90
C GLU A 258 -11.76 -7.87 12.55
N VAL A 259 -10.45 -7.85 12.51
CA VAL A 259 -9.59 -9.02 12.29
C VAL A 259 -9.83 -10.07 13.39
N ILE A 260 -9.96 -9.66 14.65
CA ILE A 260 -10.29 -10.56 15.76
C ILE A 260 -11.67 -11.21 15.55
N LYS A 261 -12.69 -10.44 15.15
CA LYS A 261 -14.03 -10.97 14.87
C LYS A 261 -14.01 -11.94 13.68
N ILE A 262 -13.32 -11.58 12.61
CA ILE A 262 -13.22 -12.39 11.39
C ILE A 262 -12.54 -13.71 11.71
N ALA A 263 -11.42 -13.70 12.44
CA ALA A 263 -10.69 -14.89 12.86
C ALA A 263 -11.58 -15.83 13.69
N LYS A 264 -12.33 -15.27 14.64
CA LYS A 264 -13.26 -16.04 15.47
C LYS A 264 -14.38 -16.68 14.64
N VAL A 265 -15.00 -15.91 13.75
CA VAL A 265 -16.08 -16.40 12.88
C VAL A 265 -15.58 -17.47 11.90
N ASP A 266 -14.36 -17.32 11.38
CA ASP A 266 -13.73 -18.32 10.51
C ASP A 266 -13.48 -19.62 11.30
N ASP A 267 -12.91 -19.53 12.50
CA ASP A 267 -12.68 -20.68 13.38
C ASP A 267 -13.96 -21.44 13.73
N GLU A 268 -15.02 -20.73 14.11
CA GLU A 268 -16.34 -21.32 14.41
C GLU A 268 -16.94 -22.06 13.21
N LYS A 269 -16.80 -21.50 11.99
CA LYS A 269 -17.38 -22.06 10.76
C LYS A 269 -16.58 -23.22 10.20
N THR A 270 -15.27 -23.12 10.23
CA THR A 270 -14.38 -24.13 9.67
C THR A 270 -14.00 -25.20 10.66
N LYS A 271 -14.36 -25.02 11.96
CA LYS A 271 -13.95 -25.89 13.08
C LYS A 271 -12.42 -26.01 13.14
N GLY A 272 -11.73 -24.93 12.82
CA GLY A 272 -10.28 -24.88 12.79
C GLY A 272 -9.61 -25.53 11.56
N LYS A 273 -10.40 -26.05 10.60
CA LYS A 273 -9.82 -26.73 9.42
C LYS A 273 -9.40 -25.78 8.30
N GLY A 274 -9.80 -24.50 8.38
CA GLY A 274 -9.59 -23.56 7.30
C GLY A 274 -10.46 -23.86 6.07
N LEU A 275 -10.22 -23.11 5.00
CA LEU A 275 -10.98 -23.23 3.75
C LEU A 275 -10.04 -23.66 2.61
N PRO A 276 -10.51 -24.53 1.69
CA PRO A 276 -9.74 -24.88 0.49
C PRO A 276 -9.39 -23.66 -0.34
N ALA A 277 -8.24 -23.71 -1.01
CA ALA A 277 -7.73 -22.59 -1.83
C ALA A 277 -8.68 -22.15 -2.96
N ASN A 278 -9.48 -23.06 -3.48
CA ASN A 278 -10.50 -22.79 -4.51
C ASN A 278 -11.82 -22.24 -3.96
N PHE A 279 -11.95 -22.16 -2.63
CA PHE A 279 -13.11 -21.57 -2.00
C PHE A 279 -12.98 -20.05 -2.03
N ASN A 280 -13.95 -19.37 -2.64
CA ASN A 280 -14.00 -17.92 -2.61
C ASN A 280 -14.65 -17.43 -1.31
N PRO A 281 -13.89 -17.13 -0.26
CA PRO A 281 -14.43 -16.72 1.03
C PRO A 281 -15.13 -15.38 0.95
N ARG A 282 -14.76 -14.53 -0.01
CA ARG A 282 -15.32 -13.21 -0.25
C ARG A 282 -16.85 -13.27 -0.41
N ALA A 283 -17.35 -14.22 -1.20
CA ALA A 283 -18.79 -14.37 -1.40
C ALA A 283 -19.55 -14.82 -0.15
N ASN A 284 -18.91 -15.57 0.75
CA ASN A 284 -19.58 -16.22 1.88
C ASN A 284 -19.33 -15.54 3.23
N MET A 285 -18.14 -15.04 3.50
CA MET A 285 -17.84 -14.36 4.77
C MET A 285 -18.45 -12.95 4.81
N TRP A 286 -18.38 -12.22 3.72
CA TRP A 286 -18.97 -10.88 3.61
C TRP A 286 -20.47 -10.86 3.76
N ARG A 287 -21.19 -11.82 3.19
CA ARG A 287 -22.64 -11.95 3.38
C ARG A 287 -23.05 -12.12 4.84
N ARG A 288 -22.14 -12.54 5.72
CA ARG A 288 -22.43 -12.90 7.11
C ARG A 288 -21.82 -11.93 8.14
N ALA A 289 -20.71 -11.28 7.85
CA ALA A 289 -20.12 -10.28 8.74
C ALA A 289 -20.82 -8.92 8.65
N SER A 290 -21.38 -8.57 7.48
CA SER A 290 -22.02 -7.29 7.23
C SER A 290 -23.55 -7.30 7.33
N SER A 291 -24.16 -8.29 7.99
CA SER A 291 -25.62 -8.38 8.09
C SER A 291 -26.32 -7.20 8.79
N LYS A 292 -25.58 -6.23 9.31
CA LYS A 292 -26.14 -5.01 9.90
C LYS A 292 -25.82 -3.71 9.13
N THR A 293 -24.93 -3.76 8.13
CA THR A 293 -24.56 -2.59 7.31
C THR A 293 -24.37 -2.92 5.83
N ALA A 294 -24.81 -4.10 5.41
CA ALA A 294 -24.54 -4.62 4.08
C ALA A 294 -25.40 -3.95 3.02
N VAL A 295 -24.75 -3.34 2.08
CA VAL A 295 -25.26 -3.14 0.73
C VAL A 295 -25.29 -4.51 0.03
N PRO A 296 -26.38 -4.90 -0.66
CA PRO A 296 -26.50 -6.22 -1.27
C PRO A 296 -25.44 -6.49 -2.31
N VAL A 297 -24.86 -7.68 -2.22
CA VAL A 297 -23.66 -8.12 -2.90
C VAL A 297 -23.94 -8.77 -4.25
N PHE A 298 -23.05 -8.51 -5.19
CA PHE A 298 -22.58 -9.30 -6.34
C PHE A 298 -23.46 -10.39 -6.92
N ALA A 299 -23.93 -10.12 -8.12
CA ALA A 299 -24.02 -11.12 -9.18
C ALA A 299 -22.61 -11.35 -9.72
N ALA A 300 -22.26 -12.61 -9.89
CA ALA A 300 -20.94 -13.10 -10.26
C ALA A 300 -20.30 -12.29 -11.41
N MET A 301 -19.17 -11.65 -11.12
CA MET A 301 -18.21 -11.30 -12.16
C MET A 301 -17.39 -12.55 -12.46
N THR A 302 -17.61 -13.12 -13.63
CA THR A 302 -16.82 -14.23 -14.16
C THR A 302 -15.45 -13.71 -14.61
N PRO A 303 -14.40 -14.56 -14.68
CA PRO A 303 -13.05 -14.18 -15.08
C PRO A 303 -12.89 -13.63 -16.52
N ARG A 304 -13.98 -13.28 -17.19
CA ARG A 304 -13.98 -12.89 -18.62
C ARG A 304 -13.83 -11.39 -18.90
N ASP A 305 -13.83 -10.55 -17.88
CA ASP A 305 -13.82 -9.09 -18.06
C ASP A 305 -12.44 -8.43 -17.83
N GLU A 306 -11.35 -9.13 -18.22
CA GLU A 306 -10.00 -8.50 -18.33
C GLU A 306 -9.96 -7.28 -19.25
N LYS A 307 -11.00 -7.10 -20.09
CA LYS A 307 -11.10 -5.94 -21.02
C LYS A 307 -11.75 -4.70 -20.42
N MET A 308 -12.28 -4.75 -19.18
CA MET A 308 -12.99 -3.60 -18.59
C MET A 308 -12.15 -2.79 -17.60
N PHE A 309 -10.85 -3.02 -17.54
CA PHE A 309 -9.93 -2.19 -16.77
C PHE A 309 -9.07 -1.34 -17.69
N VAL A 310 -9.70 -0.41 -18.36
CA VAL A 310 -9.00 0.73 -18.97
C VAL A 310 -8.89 1.78 -17.87
N TRP A 311 -7.69 1.98 -17.34
CA TRP A 311 -7.36 2.99 -16.32
C TRP A 311 -7.98 4.38 -16.60
N PRO A 312 -8.06 4.87 -17.85
CA PRO A 312 -8.68 6.14 -18.19
C PRO A 312 -10.14 6.27 -17.76
N GLU A 313 -10.94 5.20 -17.80
CA GLU A 313 -12.37 5.27 -17.47
C GLU A 313 -12.62 5.38 -15.95
N ILE A 314 -11.73 4.82 -15.13
CA ILE A 314 -11.84 4.94 -13.68
C ILE A 314 -11.54 6.37 -13.24
N PHE A 315 -10.55 7.00 -13.85
CA PHE A 315 -10.14 8.36 -13.49
C PHE A 315 -11.07 9.44 -14.07
N THR A 316 -11.71 9.23 -15.21
CA THR A 316 -12.65 10.19 -15.80
C THR A 316 -13.97 10.32 -15.05
N GLN A 317 -14.35 9.35 -14.22
CA GLN A 317 -15.58 9.44 -13.43
C GLN A 317 -15.39 10.18 -12.09
N LEU A 318 -14.15 10.50 -11.70
CA LEU A 318 -13.81 11.13 -10.43
C LEU A 318 -13.66 12.66 -10.52
N LYS A 319 -14.50 13.33 -11.32
CA LYS A 319 -14.52 14.80 -11.36
C LYS A 319 -15.20 15.38 -10.13
N THR A 320 -14.42 15.65 -9.10
CA THR A 320 -14.72 16.73 -8.15
C THR A 320 -13.42 17.42 -7.76
N PRO A 321 -13.37 18.76 -7.76
CA PRO A 321 -12.17 19.50 -7.41
C PRO A 321 -11.85 19.32 -5.92
N LEU A 322 -10.59 19.16 -5.57
CA LEU A 322 -10.06 19.35 -4.24
C LEU A 322 -9.97 20.87 -3.97
N ASP A 323 -11.10 21.56 -3.90
CA ASP A 323 -11.14 22.96 -3.47
C ASP A 323 -11.41 22.98 -1.97
N GLY A 324 -10.33 23.00 -1.20
CA GLY A 324 -10.35 23.68 0.10
C GLY A 324 -10.55 25.18 -0.12
N PRO A 325 -11.14 25.93 0.85
CA PRO A 325 -11.38 27.35 0.68
C PRO A 325 -10.07 28.09 0.37
N PRO A 326 -10.08 29.11 -0.50
CA PRO A 326 -8.88 29.85 -0.86
C PRO A 326 -8.25 30.50 0.37
N LEU A 327 -6.91 30.48 0.41
CA LEU A 327 -6.09 31.05 1.50
C LEU A 327 -6.33 32.54 1.77
N GLU A 328 -7.02 33.26 0.92
CA GLU A 328 -7.36 34.69 1.12
C GLU A 328 -8.40 34.95 2.22
N ALA A 329 -9.11 33.93 2.71
CA ALA A 329 -10.12 34.10 3.75
C ALA A 329 -9.57 34.11 5.19
N LEU A 330 -8.28 33.92 5.39
CA LEU A 330 -7.66 33.86 6.74
C LEU A 330 -6.88 35.12 7.15
N GLU A 331 -6.71 36.11 6.26
CA GLU A 331 -6.00 37.36 6.61
C GLU A 331 -6.85 38.49 7.23
N GLU A 332 -8.17 38.36 7.28
CA GLU A 332 -9.03 39.45 7.79
C GLU A 332 -9.37 39.42 9.30
N GLN A 333 -8.75 38.58 10.12
CA GLN A 333 -9.10 38.48 11.55
C GLN A 333 -8.00 38.88 12.54
N ASN A 334 -6.96 39.59 12.15
CA ASN A 334 -6.02 40.19 13.11
C ASN A 334 -6.01 41.70 13.00
N PRO A 335 -6.51 42.43 14.02
CA PRO A 335 -6.36 43.88 14.06
C PRO A 335 -4.89 44.25 14.30
N PRO A 336 -4.39 45.39 13.79
CA PRO A 336 -3.00 45.81 13.92
C PRO A 336 -2.65 46.13 15.36
N ILE A 337 -1.54 45.59 15.85
CA ILE A 337 -0.94 45.93 17.15
C ILE A 337 -0.40 47.35 17.07
N ALA A 338 -0.93 48.24 17.92
CA ALA A 338 -0.47 49.62 18.04
C ALA A 338 0.99 49.68 18.55
N ALA A 339 1.80 50.50 17.90
CA ALA A 339 3.16 50.80 18.34
C ALA A 339 3.16 51.64 19.61
N PRO A 340 4.10 51.44 20.56
CA PRO A 340 4.19 52.27 21.75
C PRO A 340 4.72 53.67 21.38
N ALA A 341 4.06 54.70 21.94
CA ALA A 341 4.45 56.08 21.84
C ALA A 341 5.76 56.36 22.58
N ALA A 342 6.54 57.28 22.02
CA ALA A 342 7.84 57.78 22.52
C ALA A 342 7.74 58.46 23.88
#